data_41d8aa02374ec36bb106cbbb0a87e6ef
#
_entry.id   41d8aa02374ec36bb106cbbb0a87e6ef
#
_cell.length_a   1.000
_cell.length_b   1.000
_cell.length_c   1.000
_cell.angle_alpha   90.00
_cell.angle_beta   90.00
_cell.angle_gamma   90.00
#
_symmetry.space_group_name_H-M   'P 1'
#
loop_
_entity.id
_entity.type
_entity.pdbx_description
1 polymer ?
#
loop_
_entity_poly.entity_id
_entity_poly.type
_entity_poly.pdbx_seq_one_letter_code
_entity_poly.pdbx_strand_id
1 'polypeptide(L)'
;MSLPSVETASTPVAVDRSLFPASQSRIEGLRDRFHQIRNFTNSLCAGLEPEDCVVQSMPDVSPTKWHLAHTTWFFETFILKKFDPAYHAEIPEYAYLFNSYYNAAGDMQRRDLRGLISRPTVSQAQRYRASVDSHIDDLLSNPDESLLDEMEEILVLGFHHEQQHQELLITDIKHVFAQNPLYPVFRQRNRHVAAKTITPMRFIDFEETVTAIGHSGNEFSYDNEGPRHRALVPAFSLATRPVTNGEYIGFIEDNGYSRPEFWLSLGWMTVNEQRWNAPLYWTKRDGAWWNFTLSGLRPVAQSEPVTHVSYFEADAYANWAGARLPTEFEWERAALSCPIEGNFVETELFHPVAVVSAVSRDKPGKDQRLHQMFGDVWEWTRSAYSPYPGYRAAPGALGEYNGKFMCNQYVLRGGSCATSRTHIRRTYRNFFQPEKRWQFTGIRLARDAQ
;
A
#
# COMPACT_ATOMS: atom_id res chain seq x y z
N MET A 1 -27.83 -7.02 44.46
CA MET A 1 -28.75 -7.38 43.36
C MET A 1 -28.00 -7.18 42.06
N SER A 2 -27.45 -8.25 41.50
CA SER A 2 -26.66 -8.26 40.27
C SER A 2 -27.62 -8.54 39.14
N LEU A 3 -27.54 -7.69 38.07
CA LEU A 3 -28.26 -7.92 36.82
C LEU A 3 -27.47 -8.90 35.96
N PRO A 4 -28.10 -9.84 35.24
CA PRO A 4 -27.44 -10.79 34.38
C PRO A 4 -27.05 -10.14 33.02
N SER A 5 -25.84 -10.40 32.60
CA SER A 5 -25.30 -10.10 31.26
C SER A 5 -26.02 -10.96 30.21
N VAL A 6 -26.62 -10.34 29.22
CA VAL A 6 -27.14 -11.02 28.02
C VAL A 6 -26.04 -11.08 26.99
N GLU A 7 -25.40 -12.23 26.85
CA GLU A 7 -24.61 -12.60 25.69
C GLU A 7 -25.54 -12.92 24.52
N THR A 8 -25.56 -12.10 23.49
CA THR A 8 -26.13 -12.45 22.18
C THR A 8 -24.99 -12.75 21.23
N ALA A 9 -24.49 -13.96 21.28
CA ALA A 9 -23.68 -14.52 20.21
C ALA A 9 -24.61 -14.92 19.04
N SER A 10 -24.74 -14.10 18.03
CA SER A 10 -25.32 -14.51 16.76
C SER A 10 -24.28 -15.31 15.96
N THR A 11 -24.41 -16.62 15.97
CA THR A 11 -23.69 -17.53 15.07
C THR A 11 -24.11 -17.18 13.63
N PRO A 12 -23.19 -16.91 12.70
CA PRO A 12 -23.58 -16.73 11.31
C PRO A 12 -24.14 -18.05 10.78
N VAL A 13 -25.35 -18.03 10.27
CA VAL A 13 -25.98 -19.16 9.58
C VAL A 13 -25.14 -19.41 8.33
N ALA A 14 -24.46 -20.56 8.29
CA ALA A 14 -23.75 -20.99 7.09
C ALA A 14 -24.80 -21.32 6.01
N VAL A 15 -24.88 -20.46 4.99
CA VAL A 15 -25.73 -20.71 3.81
C VAL A 15 -25.09 -21.83 3.01
N ASP A 16 -25.83 -22.92 2.79
CA ASP A 16 -25.38 -24.01 1.93
C ASP A 16 -25.36 -23.55 0.46
N ARG A 17 -24.18 -23.21 -0.01
CA ARG A 17 -23.94 -22.69 -1.39
C ARG A 17 -24.14 -23.74 -2.49
N SER A 18 -24.30 -25.03 -2.14
CA SER A 18 -24.57 -26.10 -3.11
C SER A 18 -25.97 -26.06 -3.70
N LEU A 19 -26.87 -25.25 -3.15
CA LEU A 19 -28.26 -25.12 -3.56
C LEU A 19 -28.48 -24.08 -4.67
N PHE A 20 -27.46 -23.26 -5.03
CA PHE A 20 -27.61 -22.20 -6.03
C PHE A 20 -26.91 -22.57 -7.36
N PRO A 21 -27.41 -22.10 -8.50
CA PRO A 21 -26.71 -22.19 -9.78
C PRO A 21 -25.31 -21.54 -9.65
N ALA A 22 -24.32 -22.03 -10.39
CA ALA A 22 -22.93 -21.53 -10.30
C ALA A 22 -22.81 -20.02 -10.53
N SER A 23 -23.67 -19.46 -11.39
CA SER A 23 -23.77 -18.00 -11.64
C SER A 23 -24.25 -17.24 -10.41
N GLN A 24 -25.27 -17.74 -9.70
CA GLN A 24 -25.82 -17.06 -8.52
C GLN A 24 -24.83 -17.03 -7.34
N SER A 25 -24.09 -18.13 -7.12
CA SER A 25 -23.00 -18.16 -6.13
C SER A 25 -21.85 -17.18 -6.47
N ARG A 26 -21.59 -16.98 -7.79
CA ARG A 26 -20.57 -16.04 -8.28
C ARG A 26 -20.96 -14.59 -7.98
N ILE A 27 -22.21 -14.22 -8.29
CA ILE A 27 -22.77 -12.88 -8.06
C ILE A 27 -22.79 -12.55 -6.57
N GLU A 28 -23.25 -13.48 -5.73
CA GLU A 28 -23.23 -13.31 -4.28
C GLU A 28 -21.80 -13.07 -3.75
N GLY A 29 -20.80 -13.81 -4.27
CA GLY A 29 -19.41 -13.61 -3.93
C GLY A 29 -18.88 -12.22 -4.32
N LEU A 30 -19.25 -11.71 -5.49
CA LEU A 30 -18.91 -10.35 -5.95
C LEU A 30 -19.56 -9.28 -5.06
N ARG A 31 -20.83 -9.46 -4.73
CA ARG A 31 -21.59 -8.57 -3.85
C ARG A 31 -21.02 -8.51 -2.44
N ASP A 32 -20.73 -9.67 -1.85
CA ASP A 32 -20.11 -9.77 -0.53
C ASP A 32 -18.76 -9.06 -0.50
N ARG A 33 -17.92 -9.28 -1.53
CA ARG A 33 -16.62 -8.64 -1.63
C ARG A 33 -16.73 -7.12 -1.82
N PHE A 34 -17.68 -6.66 -2.64
CA PHE A 34 -18.00 -5.24 -2.78
C PHE A 34 -18.31 -4.59 -1.43
N HIS A 35 -19.26 -5.16 -0.69
CA HIS A 35 -19.62 -4.65 0.63
C HIS A 35 -18.48 -4.67 1.64
N GLN A 36 -17.69 -5.74 1.68
CA GLN A 36 -16.53 -5.83 2.58
C GLN A 36 -15.55 -4.69 2.34
N ILE A 37 -15.20 -4.44 1.08
CA ILE A 37 -14.23 -3.40 0.71
C ILE A 37 -14.80 -2.01 0.98
N ARG A 38 -16.06 -1.75 0.58
CA ARG A 38 -16.72 -0.47 0.79
C ARG A 38 -16.91 -0.14 2.27
N ASN A 39 -17.32 -1.12 3.06
CA ASN A 39 -17.48 -0.97 4.52
C ASN A 39 -16.14 -0.75 5.21
N PHE A 40 -15.07 -1.41 4.76
CA PHE A 40 -13.75 -1.19 5.33
C PHE A 40 -13.25 0.24 5.07
N THR A 41 -13.43 0.77 3.85
CA THR A 41 -13.14 2.19 3.57
C THR A 41 -13.93 3.13 4.50
N ASN A 42 -15.22 2.86 4.71
CA ASN A 42 -16.04 3.66 5.62
C ASN A 42 -15.53 3.57 7.07
N SER A 43 -15.10 2.38 7.52
CA SER A 43 -14.55 2.18 8.87
C SER A 43 -13.24 2.95 9.09
N LEU A 44 -12.40 3.06 8.07
CA LEU A 44 -11.18 3.88 8.12
C LEU A 44 -11.49 5.37 8.35
N CYS A 45 -12.64 5.84 7.86
CA CYS A 45 -13.06 7.25 8.00
C CYS A 45 -13.89 7.54 9.25
N ALA A 46 -14.39 6.50 9.95
CA ALA A 46 -15.39 6.66 11.00
C ALA A 46 -14.94 7.47 12.25
N GLY A 47 -13.63 7.65 12.43
CA GLY A 47 -13.09 8.42 13.56
C GLY A 47 -12.51 9.77 13.17
N LEU A 48 -12.71 10.20 11.92
CA LEU A 48 -12.23 11.48 11.41
C LEU A 48 -13.32 12.54 11.53
N GLU A 49 -12.92 13.74 11.97
CA GLU A 49 -13.79 14.90 11.91
C GLU A 49 -13.88 15.42 10.45
N PRO A 50 -14.96 16.14 10.09
CA PRO A 50 -15.10 16.70 8.75
C PRO A 50 -13.91 17.60 8.35
N GLU A 51 -13.31 18.29 9.30
CA GLU A 51 -12.15 19.16 9.13
C GLU A 51 -10.91 18.35 8.74
N ASP A 52 -10.71 17.16 9.28
CA ASP A 52 -9.61 16.25 8.93
C ASP A 52 -9.72 15.78 7.46
N CYS A 53 -10.95 15.60 7.01
CA CYS A 53 -11.26 15.04 5.69
C CYS A 53 -11.07 16.00 4.53
N VAL A 54 -10.83 17.29 4.75
CA VAL A 54 -10.76 18.33 3.70
C VAL A 54 -9.36 18.88 3.46
N VAL A 55 -8.39 18.54 4.31
CA VAL A 55 -7.04 19.10 4.25
C VAL A 55 -6.20 18.38 3.19
N GLN A 56 -5.46 19.16 2.41
CA GLN A 56 -4.38 18.70 1.53
C GLN A 56 -3.07 19.30 2.03
N SER A 57 -2.22 18.50 2.64
CA SER A 57 -1.00 18.97 3.31
C SER A 57 0.22 19.10 2.40
N MET A 58 0.14 18.55 1.17
CA MET A 58 1.13 18.73 0.10
C MET A 58 0.51 18.31 -1.26
N PRO A 59 1.14 18.65 -2.40
CA PRO A 59 0.60 18.31 -3.74
C PRO A 59 0.37 16.82 -3.99
N ASP A 60 1.12 15.94 -3.34
CA ASP A 60 1.02 14.48 -3.53
C ASP A 60 -0.06 13.81 -2.67
N VAL A 61 -0.53 14.48 -1.62
CA VAL A 61 -1.61 14.02 -0.74
C VAL A 61 -2.96 14.42 -1.32
N SER A 62 -3.98 13.63 -1.10
CA SER A 62 -5.36 14.00 -1.40
C SER A 62 -6.20 14.03 -0.13
N PRO A 63 -7.19 14.94 -0.02
CA PRO A 63 -8.12 14.93 1.11
C PRO A 63 -8.87 13.60 1.23
N THR A 64 -9.14 13.12 2.43
CA THR A 64 -9.91 11.90 2.68
C THR A 64 -11.25 11.89 1.94
N LYS A 65 -11.95 13.03 1.96
CA LYS A 65 -13.21 13.23 1.20
C LYS A 65 -13.05 12.97 -0.31
N TRP A 66 -11.90 13.35 -0.87
CA TRP A 66 -11.61 13.11 -2.28
C TRP A 66 -11.45 11.62 -2.56
N HIS A 67 -10.74 10.86 -1.70
CA HIS A 67 -10.60 9.40 -1.85
C HIS A 67 -11.96 8.70 -1.84
N LEU A 68 -12.84 9.06 -0.89
CA LEU A 68 -14.21 8.51 -0.82
C LEU A 68 -15.01 8.75 -2.11
N ALA A 69 -14.94 9.95 -2.63
CA ALA A 69 -15.68 10.32 -3.83
C ALA A 69 -15.03 9.75 -5.10
N HIS A 70 -13.70 9.66 -5.17
CA HIS A 70 -12.97 9.11 -6.31
C HIS A 70 -13.22 7.61 -6.50
N THR A 71 -13.16 6.82 -5.43
CA THR A 71 -13.48 5.38 -5.52
C THR A 71 -14.96 5.16 -5.86
N THR A 72 -15.84 6.04 -5.44
CA THR A 72 -17.26 6.03 -5.84
C THR A 72 -17.42 6.37 -7.30
N TRP A 73 -16.74 7.41 -7.79
CA TRP A 73 -16.74 7.81 -9.20
C TRP A 73 -16.25 6.67 -10.12
N PHE A 74 -15.31 5.85 -9.67
CA PHE A 74 -14.84 4.69 -10.43
C PHE A 74 -15.99 3.71 -10.71
N PHE A 75 -16.72 3.30 -9.67
CA PHE A 75 -17.84 2.38 -9.82
C PHE A 75 -19.00 3.02 -10.62
N GLU A 76 -19.31 4.29 -10.38
CA GLU A 76 -20.30 5.01 -11.19
C GLU A 76 -19.91 5.02 -12.68
N THR A 77 -18.66 5.35 -12.98
CA THR A 77 -18.22 5.58 -14.36
C THR A 77 -18.03 4.28 -15.13
N PHE A 78 -17.40 3.28 -14.52
CA PHE A 78 -16.99 2.08 -15.22
C PHE A 78 -17.96 0.90 -15.04
N ILE A 79 -18.86 0.96 -14.06
CA ILE A 79 -19.89 -0.06 -13.85
C ILE A 79 -21.28 0.50 -14.20
N LEU A 80 -21.82 1.44 -13.42
CA LEU A 80 -23.21 1.87 -13.60
C LEU A 80 -23.48 2.45 -14.98
N LYS A 81 -22.70 3.44 -15.41
CA LYS A 81 -22.88 4.07 -16.75
C LYS A 81 -22.67 3.09 -17.90
N LYS A 82 -21.99 1.97 -17.70
CA LYS A 82 -21.72 0.99 -18.74
C LYS A 82 -22.75 -0.13 -18.78
N PHE A 83 -23.17 -0.63 -17.62
CA PHE A 83 -23.98 -1.84 -17.51
C PHE A 83 -25.44 -1.58 -17.10
N ASP A 84 -25.78 -0.36 -16.69
CA ASP A 84 -27.17 0.05 -16.41
C ASP A 84 -27.60 1.19 -17.36
N PRO A 85 -28.29 0.89 -18.47
CA PRO A 85 -28.72 1.91 -19.41
C PRO A 85 -29.73 2.91 -18.83
N ALA A 86 -30.37 2.59 -17.71
CA ALA A 86 -31.33 3.49 -17.04
C ALA A 86 -30.63 4.41 -16.03
N TYR A 87 -29.38 4.16 -15.73
CA TYR A 87 -28.61 4.96 -14.76
C TYR A 87 -28.23 6.33 -15.32
N HIS A 88 -28.55 7.37 -14.56
CA HIS A 88 -28.10 8.73 -14.83
C HIS A 88 -27.45 9.34 -13.62
N ALA A 89 -26.25 9.89 -13.82
CA ALA A 89 -25.51 10.54 -12.74
C ALA A 89 -26.32 11.72 -12.17
N GLU A 90 -26.51 11.72 -10.85
CA GLU A 90 -27.21 12.78 -10.14
C GLU A 90 -26.50 14.14 -10.28
N ILE A 91 -25.17 14.13 -10.24
CA ILE A 91 -24.32 15.33 -10.34
C ILE A 91 -23.22 15.06 -11.40
N PRO A 92 -23.45 15.45 -12.65
CA PRO A 92 -22.50 15.18 -13.75
C PRO A 92 -21.09 15.77 -13.54
N GLU A 93 -20.99 16.89 -12.80
CA GLU A 93 -19.70 17.57 -12.51
C GLU A 93 -18.76 16.73 -11.65
N TYR A 94 -19.26 15.70 -10.96
CA TYR A 94 -18.42 14.78 -10.22
C TYR A 94 -17.48 13.99 -11.13
N ALA A 95 -17.81 13.84 -12.41
CA ALA A 95 -16.90 13.26 -13.40
C ALA A 95 -15.60 14.07 -13.53
N TYR A 96 -15.66 15.40 -13.50
CA TYR A 96 -14.50 16.26 -13.52
C TYR A 96 -13.76 16.29 -12.15
N LEU A 97 -14.51 16.45 -11.05
CA LEU A 97 -13.93 16.66 -9.73
C LEU A 97 -13.18 15.42 -9.20
N PHE A 98 -13.66 14.23 -9.56
CA PHE A 98 -13.18 12.97 -8.99
C PHE A 98 -12.48 12.05 -10.00
N ASN A 99 -12.36 12.44 -11.27
CA ASN A 99 -11.46 11.78 -12.21
C ASN A 99 -10.00 11.98 -11.79
N SER A 100 -9.16 10.97 -12.00
CA SER A 100 -7.72 11.01 -11.76
C SER A 100 -6.99 10.10 -12.75
N TYR A 101 -6.11 10.68 -13.55
CA TYR A 101 -5.27 9.95 -14.52
C TYR A 101 -5.99 9.22 -15.67
N TYR A 102 -7.33 9.18 -15.71
CA TYR A 102 -8.09 8.56 -16.79
C TYR A 102 -8.44 9.61 -17.84
N ASN A 103 -7.44 9.97 -18.69
CA ASN A 103 -7.60 11.03 -19.69
C ASN A 103 -8.70 10.70 -20.72
N ALA A 104 -8.86 9.42 -21.08
CA ALA A 104 -9.93 8.98 -21.97
C ALA A 104 -11.33 9.06 -21.33
N ALA A 105 -11.41 9.17 -19.99
CA ALA A 105 -12.68 9.39 -19.29
C ALA A 105 -13.10 10.89 -19.22
N GLY A 106 -12.24 11.81 -19.69
CA GLY A 106 -12.50 13.25 -19.74
C GLY A 106 -11.52 14.08 -18.90
N ASP A 107 -11.81 15.38 -18.85
CA ASP A 107 -11.01 16.34 -18.07
C ASP A 107 -11.09 16.05 -16.57
N MET A 108 -10.06 16.50 -15.83
CA MET A 108 -9.93 16.25 -14.40
C MET A 108 -9.47 17.47 -13.62
N GLN A 109 -9.88 17.54 -12.35
CA GLN A 109 -9.35 18.50 -11.39
C GLN A 109 -7.87 18.25 -11.14
N ARG A 110 -7.05 19.30 -11.16
CA ARG A 110 -5.62 19.22 -10.87
C ARG A 110 -5.37 18.63 -9.46
N ARG A 111 -4.42 17.70 -9.37
CA ARG A 111 -4.12 16.98 -8.12
C ARG A 111 -3.70 17.92 -7.00
N ASP A 112 -2.84 18.86 -7.29
CA ASP A 112 -2.29 19.83 -6.33
C ASP A 112 -3.34 20.85 -5.82
N LEU A 113 -4.52 20.88 -6.43
CA LEU A 113 -5.63 21.77 -6.06
C LEU A 113 -6.84 21.05 -5.43
N ARG A 114 -6.73 19.77 -5.12
CA ARG A 114 -7.82 18.98 -4.52
C ARG A 114 -8.27 19.52 -3.15
N GLY A 115 -7.36 20.11 -2.39
CA GLY A 115 -7.68 20.79 -1.13
C GLY A 115 -8.55 22.04 -1.26
N LEU A 116 -8.70 22.59 -2.48
CA LEU A 116 -9.57 23.74 -2.74
C LEU A 116 -11.03 23.34 -3.06
N ILE A 117 -11.32 22.05 -3.18
CA ILE A 117 -12.67 21.55 -3.43
C ILE A 117 -13.50 21.69 -2.16
N SER A 118 -14.21 22.83 -1.98
CA SER A 118 -15.07 23.06 -0.82
C SER A 118 -16.40 22.30 -0.91
N ARG A 119 -16.86 21.96 -2.11
CA ARG A 119 -18.06 21.16 -2.40
C ARG A 119 -17.71 20.01 -3.36
N PRO A 120 -18.28 18.80 -3.11
CA PRO A 120 -19.24 18.46 -2.06
C PRO A 120 -18.65 18.56 -0.64
N THR A 121 -19.51 18.69 0.36
CA THR A 121 -19.15 18.47 1.77
C THR A 121 -18.86 16.99 2.01
N VAL A 122 -18.25 16.65 3.16
CA VAL A 122 -18.01 15.24 3.55
C VAL A 122 -19.32 14.45 3.54
N SER A 123 -20.38 15.00 4.14
CA SER A 123 -21.70 14.34 4.16
C SER A 123 -22.35 14.19 2.77
N GLN A 124 -22.08 15.12 1.85
CA GLN A 124 -22.54 14.97 0.44
C GLN A 124 -21.75 13.87 -0.28
N ALA A 125 -20.44 13.78 -0.07
CA ALA A 125 -19.62 12.71 -0.62
C ALA A 125 -20.04 11.33 -0.08
N GLN A 126 -20.39 11.25 1.21
CA GLN A 126 -20.91 10.02 1.82
C GLN A 126 -22.30 9.64 1.24
N ARG A 127 -23.19 10.60 1.01
CA ARG A 127 -24.48 10.32 0.34
C ARG A 127 -24.29 9.86 -1.10
N TYR A 128 -23.40 10.52 -1.86
CA TYR A 128 -23.03 10.07 -3.20
C TYR A 128 -22.56 8.62 -3.19
N ARG A 129 -21.66 8.28 -2.24
CA ARG A 129 -21.19 6.91 -2.06
C ARG A 129 -22.33 5.93 -1.79
N ALA A 130 -23.20 6.24 -0.83
CA ALA A 130 -24.34 5.40 -0.49
C ALA A 130 -25.34 5.20 -1.66
N SER A 131 -25.57 6.25 -2.44
CA SER A 131 -26.43 6.19 -3.64
C SER A 131 -25.86 5.26 -4.70
N VAL A 132 -24.55 5.41 -5.02
CA VAL A 132 -23.87 4.53 -6.00
C VAL A 132 -23.83 3.09 -5.49
N ASP A 133 -23.56 2.87 -4.20
CA ASP A 133 -23.55 1.51 -3.60
C ASP A 133 -24.90 0.82 -3.74
N SER A 134 -26.03 1.55 -3.52
CA SER A 134 -27.37 1.02 -3.71
C SER A 134 -27.66 0.63 -5.18
N HIS A 135 -27.25 1.45 -6.15
CA HIS A 135 -27.42 1.12 -7.56
C HIS A 135 -26.58 -0.08 -7.99
N ILE A 136 -25.35 -0.22 -7.45
CA ILE A 136 -24.54 -1.42 -7.70
C ILE A 136 -25.21 -2.67 -7.12
N ASP A 137 -25.82 -2.58 -5.93
CA ASP A 137 -26.57 -3.68 -5.33
C ASP A 137 -27.79 -4.08 -6.18
N ASP A 138 -28.53 -3.10 -6.69
CA ASP A 138 -29.68 -3.34 -7.56
C ASP A 138 -29.23 -4.00 -8.87
N LEU A 139 -28.15 -3.51 -9.48
CA LEU A 139 -27.56 -4.09 -10.69
C LEU A 139 -27.11 -5.54 -10.47
N LEU A 140 -26.43 -5.83 -9.35
CA LEU A 140 -25.97 -7.18 -9.00
C LEU A 140 -27.12 -8.10 -8.56
N SER A 141 -28.27 -7.58 -8.19
CA SER A 141 -29.44 -8.40 -7.86
C SER A 141 -30.14 -8.97 -9.11
N ASN A 142 -30.02 -8.28 -10.25
CA ASN A 142 -30.63 -8.67 -11.53
C ASN A 142 -29.67 -8.41 -12.70
N PRO A 143 -28.49 -9.05 -12.73
CA PRO A 143 -27.49 -8.79 -13.75
C PRO A 143 -27.93 -9.38 -15.11
N ASP A 144 -27.51 -8.72 -16.18
CA ASP A 144 -27.52 -9.33 -17.50
C ASP A 144 -26.42 -10.41 -17.57
N GLU A 145 -26.83 -11.67 -17.59
CA GLU A 145 -25.88 -12.80 -17.60
C GLU A 145 -24.92 -12.75 -18.80
N SER A 146 -25.32 -12.15 -19.92
CA SER A 146 -24.47 -12.03 -21.11
C SER A 146 -23.31 -11.03 -20.92
N LEU A 147 -23.41 -10.11 -19.97
CA LEU A 147 -22.42 -9.09 -19.65
C LEU A 147 -21.65 -9.38 -18.34
N LEU A 148 -21.99 -10.49 -17.66
CA LEU A 148 -21.45 -10.78 -16.32
C LEU A 148 -19.94 -10.93 -16.31
N ASP A 149 -19.34 -11.59 -17.32
CA ASP A 149 -17.89 -11.76 -17.38
C ASP A 149 -17.15 -10.43 -17.49
N GLU A 150 -17.60 -9.55 -18.38
CA GLU A 150 -17.03 -8.21 -18.56
C GLU A 150 -17.23 -7.33 -17.32
N MET A 151 -18.39 -7.42 -16.70
CA MET A 151 -18.73 -6.67 -15.49
C MET A 151 -17.84 -7.12 -14.30
N GLU A 152 -17.64 -8.43 -14.14
CA GLU A 152 -16.77 -8.97 -13.08
C GLU A 152 -15.33 -8.50 -13.22
N GLU A 153 -14.76 -8.51 -14.43
CA GLU A 153 -13.38 -8.02 -14.65
C GLU A 153 -13.20 -6.58 -14.16
N ILE A 154 -14.19 -5.70 -14.47
CA ILE A 154 -14.12 -4.31 -14.07
C ILE A 154 -14.45 -4.12 -12.56
N LEU A 155 -15.37 -4.91 -12.01
CA LEU A 155 -15.65 -4.91 -10.56
C LEU A 155 -14.41 -5.32 -9.76
N VAL A 156 -13.76 -6.41 -10.17
CA VAL A 156 -12.54 -6.89 -9.49
C VAL A 156 -11.42 -5.86 -9.59
N LEU A 157 -11.23 -5.21 -10.74
CA LEU A 157 -10.32 -4.09 -10.87
C LEU A 157 -10.70 -2.95 -9.91
N GLY A 158 -11.99 -2.60 -9.82
CA GLY A 158 -12.52 -1.60 -8.89
C GLY A 158 -12.26 -1.95 -7.42
N PHE A 159 -12.36 -3.22 -7.05
CA PHE A 159 -12.02 -3.69 -5.70
C PHE A 159 -10.56 -3.42 -5.37
N HIS A 160 -9.67 -3.79 -6.26
CA HIS A 160 -8.24 -3.55 -6.09
C HIS A 160 -7.88 -2.05 -6.14
N HIS A 161 -8.54 -1.28 -6.98
CA HIS A 161 -8.40 0.17 -7.04
C HIS A 161 -8.82 0.83 -5.70
N GLU A 162 -9.96 0.42 -5.12
CA GLU A 162 -10.37 0.94 -3.81
C GLU A 162 -9.41 0.53 -2.70
N GLN A 163 -8.88 -0.68 -2.72
CA GLN A 163 -7.87 -1.13 -1.75
C GLN A 163 -6.55 -0.34 -1.87
N GLN A 164 -6.14 0.08 -3.07
CA GLN A 164 -5.04 1.05 -3.22
C GLN A 164 -5.39 2.39 -2.56
N HIS A 165 -6.62 2.87 -2.73
CA HIS A 165 -7.07 4.11 -2.12
C HIS A 165 -7.26 4.02 -0.60
N GLN A 166 -7.53 2.85 -0.04
CA GLN A 166 -7.47 2.62 1.43
C GLN A 166 -6.07 2.86 1.96
N GLU A 167 -5.04 2.33 1.29
CA GLU A 167 -3.64 2.58 1.68
C GLU A 167 -3.27 4.05 1.52
N LEU A 168 -3.61 4.69 0.39
CA LEU A 168 -3.36 6.11 0.16
C LEU A 168 -4.05 6.99 1.20
N LEU A 169 -5.29 6.68 1.57
CA LEU A 169 -6.02 7.40 2.62
C LEU A 169 -5.26 7.37 3.96
N ILE A 170 -4.75 6.21 4.34
CA ILE A 170 -4.00 6.03 5.60
C ILE A 170 -2.69 6.82 5.57
N THR A 171 -1.95 6.79 4.46
CA THR A 171 -0.69 7.53 4.33
C THR A 171 -0.91 9.02 4.23
N ASP A 172 -1.98 9.44 3.56
CA ASP A 172 -2.31 10.83 3.35
C ASP A 172 -2.83 11.48 4.64
N ILE A 173 -3.72 10.83 5.39
CA ILE A 173 -4.17 11.33 6.70
C ILE A 173 -3.03 11.37 7.71
N LYS A 174 -2.10 10.41 7.67
CA LYS A 174 -0.89 10.47 8.48
C LYS A 174 -0.07 11.71 8.19
N HIS A 175 0.10 12.05 6.91
CA HIS A 175 0.84 13.26 6.55
C HIS A 175 0.11 14.53 7.00
N VAL A 176 -1.23 14.58 6.86
CA VAL A 176 -2.05 15.70 7.35
C VAL A 176 -1.87 15.87 8.86
N PHE A 177 -2.03 14.81 9.64
CA PHE A 177 -1.92 14.88 11.11
C PHE A 177 -0.52 15.20 11.59
N ALA A 178 0.51 14.80 10.85
CA ALA A 178 1.90 15.11 11.18
C ALA A 178 2.24 16.60 11.06
N GLN A 179 1.46 17.38 10.28
CA GLN A 179 1.64 18.85 10.20
C GLN A 179 1.08 19.57 11.42
N ASN A 180 0.24 18.91 12.22
CA ASN A 180 -0.40 19.51 13.38
C ASN A 180 0.48 19.30 14.64
N PRO A 181 0.91 20.37 15.33
CA PRO A 181 1.73 20.24 16.54
C PRO A 181 0.99 19.58 17.72
N LEU A 182 -0.33 19.39 17.65
CA LEU A 182 -1.12 18.63 18.61
C LEU A 182 -0.96 17.13 18.45
N TYR A 183 -0.40 16.68 17.30
CA TYR A 183 -0.22 15.25 16.97
C TYR A 183 -1.49 14.42 17.13
N PRO A 184 -2.56 14.71 16.37
CA PRO A 184 -3.83 13.99 16.46
C PRO A 184 -3.64 12.49 16.35
N VAL A 185 -4.48 11.72 17.05
CA VAL A 185 -4.45 10.26 17.02
C VAL A 185 -5.54 9.75 16.08
N PHE A 186 -5.14 9.02 15.05
CA PHE A 186 -6.07 8.38 14.13
C PHE A 186 -6.71 7.12 14.75
N ARG A 187 -5.89 6.27 15.36
CA ARG A 187 -6.32 5.05 16.08
C ARG A 187 -5.44 4.83 17.30
N GLN A 188 -6.07 4.55 18.43
CA GLN A 188 -5.35 4.11 19.62
C GLN A 188 -4.77 2.71 19.37
N ARG A 189 -3.48 2.59 19.54
CA ARG A 189 -2.79 1.30 19.45
C ARG A 189 -2.70 0.72 20.85
N ASN A 190 -3.21 -0.50 21.05
CA ASN A 190 -2.86 -1.27 22.24
C ASN A 190 -1.33 -1.42 22.29
N ARG A 191 -0.70 -1.21 23.45
CA ARG A 191 0.75 -1.29 23.61
C ARG A 191 1.25 -2.63 23.07
N HIS A 192 1.80 -2.63 21.85
CA HIS A 192 2.72 -3.68 21.46
C HIS A 192 3.98 -3.49 22.31
N VAL A 193 4.32 -4.51 23.10
CA VAL A 193 5.61 -4.54 23.77
C VAL A 193 6.66 -4.65 22.67
N ALA A 194 7.40 -3.56 22.44
CA ALA A 194 8.53 -3.60 21.54
C ALA A 194 9.43 -4.77 21.94
N ALA A 195 9.83 -5.58 20.98
CA ALA A 195 10.78 -6.66 21.24
C ALA A 195 12.03 -6.05 21.87
N LYS A 196 12.43 -6.55 23.05
CA LYS A 196 13.59 -6.02 23.79
C LYS A 196 14.92 -6.26 23.09
N THR A 197 14.95 -7.16 22.11
CA THR A 197 16.15 -7.56 21.38
C THR A 197 15.90 -7.48 19.89
N ILE A 198 16.83 -6.86 19.16
CA ILE A 198 16.83 -6.86 17.71
C ILE A 198 17.31 -8.24 17.24
N THR A 199 16.52 -8.91 16.41
CA THR A 199 16.94 -10.14 15.73
C THR A 199 18.13 -9.81 14.81
N PRO A 200 19.30 -10.47 14.94
CA PRO A 200 20.44 -10.17 14.09
C PRO A 200 20.12 -10.32 12.61
N MET A 201 20.55 -9.37 11.81
CA MET A 201 20.47 -9.47 10.36
C MET A 201 21.48 -10.51 9.85
N ARG A 202 21.02 -11.40 9.00
CA ARG A 202 21.83 -12.38 8.28
C ARG A 202 21.53 -12.26 6.80
N PHE A 203 22.30 -12.96 5.97
CA PHE A 203 22.04 -13.03 4.53
C PHE A 203 21.81 -14.48 4.13
N ILE A 204 20.92 -14.70 3.20
CA ILE A 204 20.63 -16.00 2.57
C ILE A 204 21.10 -15.92 1.13
N ASP A 205 21.91 -16.90 0.73
CA ASP A 205 22.47 -16.96 -0.61
C ASP A 205 21.49 -17.62 -1.60
N PHE A 206 21.44 -17.06 -2.79
CA PHE A 206 20.67 -17.53 -3.91
C PHE A 206 21.59 -17.73 -5.12
N GLU A 207 21.62 -18.95 -5.63
CA GLU A 207 22.41 -19.31 -6.81
C GLU A 207 21.88 -18.60 -8.07
N GLU A 208 22.78 -18.36 -9.04
CA GLU A 208 22.37 -17.89 -10.36
C GLU A 208 21.34 -18.81 -10.99
N THR A 209 20.33 -18.24 -11.60
CA THR A 209 19.31 -19.03 -12.30
C THR A 209 18.60 -18.23 -13.37
N VAL A 210 18.12 -18.93 -14.39
CA VAL A 210 17.10 -18.39 -15.29
C VAL A 210 15.73 -18.77 -14.74
N THR A 211 14.97 -17.77 -14.31
CA THR A 211 13.64 -17.96 -13.72
C THR A 211 12.57 -17.19 -14.48
N ALA A 212 11.32 -17.54 -14.25
CA ALA A 212 10.18 -16.82 -14.82
C ALA A 212 9.71 -15.74 -13.83
N ILE A 213 9.69 -14.51 -14.29
CA ILE A 213 9.28 -13.30 -13.56
C ILE A 213 7.93 -12.83 -14.09
N GLY A 214 7.10 -12.33 -13.22
CA GLY A 214 5.77 -11.79 -13.52
C GLY A 214 4.64 -12.78 -13.28
N HIS A 215 3.42 -12.27 -13.34
CA HIS A 215 2.20 -13.02 -13.01
C HIS A 215 1.94 -14.19 -13.97
N SER A 216 1.42 -15.27 -13.43
CA SER A 216 0.91 -16.42 -14.20
C SER A 216 -0.33 -16.97 -13.51
N GLY A 217 -1.34 -17.26 -14.26
CA GLY A 217 -2.61 -17.78 -13.78
C GLY A 217 -3.77 -16.93 -14.29
N ASN A 218 -4.98 -17.32 -13.87
CA ASN A 218 -6.22 -16.65 -14.25
C ASN A 218 -6.74 -15.71 -13.16
N GLU A 219 -6.00 -15.59 -12.05
CA GLU A 219 -6.33 -14.66 -10.98
C GLU A 219 -5.99 -13.23 -11.39
N PHE A 220 -6.61 -12.27 -10.73
CA PHE A 220 -6.37 -10.85 -11.00
C PHE A 220 -4.89 -10.48 -10.85
N SER A 221 -4.40 -9.74 -11.83
CA SER A 221 -3.12 -9.00 -11.77
C SER A 221 -3.28 -7.69 -12.52
N TYR A 222 -2.48 -6.70 -12.13
CA TYR A 222 -2.36 -5.51 -12.96
C TYR A 222 -1.54 -5.80 -14.23
N ASP A 223 -1.77 -5.04 -15.28
CA ASP A 223 -1.06 -5.15 -16.56
C ASP A 223 0.47 -5.03 -16.42
N ASN A 224 0.95 -4.22 -15.45
CA ASN A 224 2.37 -4.04 -15.18
C ASN A 224 3.05 -5.25 -14.51
N GLU A 225 2.28 -6.23 -14.03
CA GLU A 225 2.79 -7.49 -13.49
C GLU A 225 3.11 -8.51 -14.59
N GLY A 226 2.78 -8.20 -15.83
CA GLY A 226 2.95 -9.05 -17.01
C GLY A 226 3.64 -8.32 -18.18
N PRO A 227 3.85 -9.07 -19.28
CA PRO A 227 3.71 -10.52 -19.39
C PRO A 227 4.79 -11.28 -18.62
N ARG A 228 4.47 -12.51 -18.18
CA ARG A 228 5.47 -13.40 -17.58
C ARG A 228 6.56 -13.72 -18.60
N HIS A 229 7.81 -13.56 -18.19
CA HIS A 229 8.97 -13.72 -19.06
C HIS A 229 10.13 -14.40 -18.32
N ARG A 230 11.08 -14.92 -19.08
CA ARG A 230 12.30 -15.52 -18.52
C ARG A 230 13.35 -14.42 -18.30
N ALA A 231 13.95 -14.41 -17.11
CA ALA A 231 15.03 -13.52 -16.76
C ALA A 231 16.20 -14.29 -16.13
N LEU A 232 17.41 -13.91 -16.48
CA LEU A 232 18.59 -14.34 -15.74
C LEU A 232 18.67 -13.51 -14.45
N VAL A 233 18.66 -14.19 -13.31
CA VAL A 233 18.92 -13.60 -12.00
C VAL A 233 20.29 -14.09 -11.55
N PRO A 234 21.31 -13.21 -11.50
CA PRO A 234 22.64 -13.55 -11.03
C PRO A 234 22.61 -14.08 -9.59
N ALA A 235 23.65 -14.74 -9.16
CA ALA A 235 23.80 -15.14 -7.75
C ALA A 235 23.85 -13.90 -6.86
N PHE A 236 23.13 -13.94 -5.73
CA PHE A 236 23.01 -12.83 -4.78
C PHE A 236 22.74 -13.36 -3.38
N SER A 237 22.95 -12.49 -2.38
CA SER A 237 22.51 -12.75 -1.00
C SER A 237 21.45 -11.72 -0.59
N LEU A 238 20.40 -12.16 0.08
CA LEU A 238 19.32 -11.29 0.57
C LEU A 238 19.26 -11.28 2.10
N ALA A 239 19.10 -10.11 2.68
CA ALA A 239 18.94 -9.95 4.12
C ALA A 239 17.69 -10.67 4.65
N THR A 240 17.82 -11.37 5.76
CA THR A 240 16.74 -12.17 6.37
C THR A 240 15.54 -11.35 6.84
N ARG A 241 15.70 -10.05 7.03
CA ARG A 241 14.67 -9.11 7.46
C ARG A 241 14.95 -7.68 6.95
N PRO A 242 13.95 -6.79 7.01
CA PRO A 242 14.18 -5.37 6.76
C PRO A 242 15.17 -4.74 7.76
N VAL A 243 15.75 -3.61 7.38
CA VAL A 243 16.57 -2.75 8.25
C VAL A 243 15.71 -2.19 9.36
N THR A 244 16.24 -2.21 10.59
CA THR A 244 15.53 -1.69 11.76
C THR A 244 15.82 -0.21 12.03
N ASN A 245 14.97 0.42 12.81
CA ASN A 245 15.18 1.80 13.27
C ASN A 245 16.52 1.96 14.00
N GLY A 246 16.93 0.98 14.84
CA GLY A 246 18.19 1.03 15.57
C GLY A 246 19.40 1.00 14.64
N GLU A 247 19.36 0.18 13.59
CA GLU A 247 20.41 0.14 12.58
C GLU A 247 20.47 1.44 11.76
N TYR A 248 19.31 2.02 11.46
CA TYR A 248 19.23 3.29 10.73
C TYR A 248 19.70 4.48 11.58
N ILE A 249 19.48 4.46 12.91
CA ILE A 249 20.05 5.44 13.85
C ILE A 249 21.58 5.40 13.76
N GLY A 250 22.21 4.22 13.66
CA GLY A 250 23.65 4.10 13.45
C GLY A 250 24.16 4.86 12.21
N PHE A 251 23.41 4.80 11.09
CA PHE A 251 23.71 5.58 9.89
C PHE A 251 23.61 7.10 10.15
N ILE A 252 22.58 7.54 10.87
CA ILE A 252 22.41 8.96 11.22
C ILE A 252 23.57 9.43 12.13
N GLU A 253 23.93 8.64 13.15
CA GLU A 253 24.97 8.97 14.14
C GLU A 253 26.38 8.95 13.52
N ASP A 254 26.60 8.16 12.47
CA ASP A 254 27.83 8.22 11.65
C ASP A 254 27.81 9.35 10.59
N ASN A 255 26.94 10.34 10.79
CA ASN A 255 26.77 11.50 9.91
C ASN A 255 26.39 11.14 8.45
N GLY A 256 25.67 10.05 8.23
CA GLY A 256 25.32 9.56 6.90
C GLY A 256 24.64 10.60 6.02
N TYR A 257 23.81 11.49 6.60
CA TYR A 257 23.16 12.61 5.88
C TYR A 257 24.12 13.76 5.49
N SER A 258 25.35 13.75 5.98
CA SER A 258 26.37 14.78 5.68
C SER A 258 27.56 14.22 4.86
N ARG A 259 27.46 12.98 4.40
CA ARG A 259 28.54 12.26 3.72
C ARG A 259 28.15 11.98 2.26
N PRO A 260 28.53 12.86 1.29
CA PRO A 260 28.09 12.79 -0.09
C PRO A 260 28.46 11.49 -0.81
N GLU A 261 29.51 10.79 -0.38
CA GLU A 261 29.99 9.55 -0.98
C GLU A 261 28.99 8.40 -0.95
N PHE A 262 27.97 8.45 -0.09
CA PHE A 262 26.93 7.43 -0.02
C PHE A 262 25.76 7.70 -0.96
N TRP A 263 25.58 8.95 -1.40
CA TRP A 263 24.38 9.41 -2.06
C TRP A 263 24.50 9.45 -3.58
N LEU A 264 23.45 9.05 -4.26
CA LEU A 264 23.28 9.39 -5.67
C LEU A 264 23.23 10.93 -5.84
N SER A 265 23.72 11.43 -6.95
CA SER A 265 23.83 12.89 -7.20
C SER A 265 22.52 13.64 -6.95
N LEU A 266 21.40 13.15 -7.53
CA LEU A 266 20.09 13.77 -7.32
C LEU A 266 19.63 13.64 -5.86
N GLY A 267 19.93 12.51 -5.22
CA GLY A 267 19.64 12.29 -3.80
C GLY A 267 20.38 13.28 -2.90
N TRP A 268 21.65 13.50 -3.17
CA TRP A 268 22.45 14.49 -2.45
C TRP A 268 21.90 15.93 -2.59
N MET A 269 21.52 16.31 -3.81
CA MET A 269 20.86 17.59 -4.04
C MET A 269 19.57 17.71 -3.25
N THR A 270 18.71 16.70 -3.32
CA THR A 270 17.41 16.66 -2.62
C THR A 270 17.57 16.77 -1.10
N VAL A 271 18.49 16.01 -0.51
CA VAL A 271 18.78 16.05 0.94
C VAL A 271 19.18 17.45 1.38
N ASN A 272 20.05 18.13 0.62
CA ASN A 272 20.50 19.48 0.96
C ASN A 272 19.38 20.51 0.79
N GLU A 273 18.65 20.47 -0.33
CA GLU A 273 17.53 21.41 -0.59
C GLU A 273 16.42 21.28 0.44
N GLN A 274 16.04 20.01 0.75
CA GLN A 274 14.97 19.71 1.69
C GLN A 274 15.44 19.65 3.15
N ARG A 275 16.76 19.77 3.39
CA ARG A 275 17.40 19.70 4.71
C ARG A 275 17.03 18.45 5.49
N TRP A 276 17.04 17.31 4.80
CA TRP A 276 16.76 16.03 5.45
C TRP A 276 17.93 15.62 6.35
N ASN A 277 17.60 15.09 7.51
CA ASN A 277 18.56 14.58 8.50
C ASN A 277 18.09 13.34 9.24
N ALA A 278 16.91 12.83 8.89
CA ALA A 278 16.28 11.64 9.45
C ALA A 278 15.11 11.19 8.55
N PRO A 279 14.56 9.98 8.72
CA PRO A 279 13.31 9.56 8.07
C PRO A 279 12.17 10.56 8.31
N LEU A 280 11.23 10.63 7.38
CA LEU A 280 10.07 11.51 7.53
C LEU A 280 9.31 11.16 8.83
N TYR A 281 8.78 12.18 9.51
CA TYR A 281 8.07 12.08 10.80
C TYR A 281 8.95 11.82 12.03
N TRP A 282 10.29 11.74 11.88
CA TRP A 282 11.18 11.67 13.03
C TRP A 282 11.54 13.05 13.53
N THR A 283 11.65 13.19 14.84
CA THR A 283 12.11 14.41 15.53
C THR A 283 12.98 14.05 16.72
N LYS A 284 13.97 14.87 17.03
CA LYS A 284 14.84 14.67 18.20
C LYS A 284 14.31 15.49 19.37
N ARG A 285 14.06 14.84 20.54
CA ARG A 285 13.60 15.48 21.78
C ARG A 285 14.46 14.96 22.93
N ASP A 286 15.01 15.84 23.70
CA ASP A 286 15.84 15.50 24.89
C ASP A 286 16.91 14.44 24.58
N GLY A 287 17.55 14.55 23.42
CA GLY A 287 18.57 13.61 22.95
C GLY A 287 18.08 12.30 22.36
N ALA A 288 16.79 11.96 22.47
CA ALA A 288 16.19 10.75 21.94
C ALA A 288 15.40 11.00 20.63
N TRP A 289 15.33 9.99 19.78
CA TRP A 289 14.52 10.02 18.59
C TRP A 289 13.06 9.66 18.90
N TRP A 290 12.13 10.46 18.36
CA TRP A 290 10.69 10.27 18.40
C TRP A 290 10.17 10.22 16.98
N ASN A 291 9.10 9.47 16.73
CA ASN A 291 8.39 9.45 15.46
C ASN A 291 6.90 9.70 15.65
N PHE A 292 6.30 10.42 14.71
CA PHE A 292 4.86 10.53 14.64
C PHE A 292 4.29 9.25 13.99
N THR A 293 3.35 8.63 14.69
CA THR A 293 2.60 7.46 14.23
C THR A 293 1.11 7.79 14.18
N LEU A 294 0.31 6.94 13.53
CA LEU A 294 -1.15 7.10 13.56
C LEU A 294 -1.78 6.88 14.95
N SER A 295 -0.96 6.53 15.95
CA SER A 295 -1.34 6.50 17.38
C SER A 295 -0.66 7.62 18.18
N GLY A 296 -0.28 8.72 17.51
CA GLY A 296 0.38 9.89 18.11
C GLY A 296 1.90 9.81 18.08
N LEU A 297 2.54 10.78 18.72
CA LEU A 297 3.98 10.89 18.82
C LEU A 297 4.54 9.91 19.85
N ARG A 298 5.58 9.13 19.49
CA ARG A 298 6.17 8.08 20.34
C ARG A 298 7.69 8.06 20.24
N PRO A 299 8.39 7.57 21.27
CA PRO A 299 9.80 7.21 21.13
C PRO A 299 9.98 6.17 20.02
N VAL A 300 11.04 6.31 19.23
CA VAL A 300 11.37 5.36 18.17
C VAL A 300 11.73 4.01 18.78
N ALA A 301 11.01 2.96 18.40
CA ALA A 301 11.31 1.59 18.82
C ALA A 301 12.41 1.01 17.92
N GLN A 302 13.60 0.75 18.48
CA GLN A 302 14.78 0.37 17.73
C GLN A 302 14.64 -0.94 16.96
N SER A 303 13.79 -1.87 17.40
CA SER A 303 13.62 -3.19 16.81
C SER A 303 12.59 -3.23 15.66
N GLU A 304 11.80 -2.18 15.46
CA GLU A 304 10.83 -2.08 14.36
C GLU A 304 11.54 -1.73 13.05
N PRO A 305 11.03 -2.18 11.88
CA PRO A 305 11.57 -1.76 10.58
C PRO A 305 11.57 -0.23 10.43
N VAL A 306 12.66 0.32 9.89
CA VAL A 306 12.66 1.73 9.50
C VAL A 306 11.65 1.96 8.39
N THR A 307 10.90 3.04 8.48
CA THR A 307 9.88 3.39 7.49
C THR A 307 9.86 4.88 7.20
N HIS A 308 9.18 5.25 6.11
CA HIS A 308 9.12 6.64 5.62
C HIS A 308 10.48 7.17 5.17
N VAL A 309 11.22 6.33 4.46
CA VAL A 309 12.47 6.65 3.79
C VAL A 309 12.27 6.70 2.28
N SER A 310 12.90 7.64 1.61
CA SER A 310 12.95 7.73 0.15
C SER A 310 13.84 6.64 -0.45
N TYR A 311 13.76 6.45 -1.78
CA TYR A 311 14.74 5.61 -2.48
C TYR A 311 16.17 6.10 -2.26
N PHE A 312 16.38 7.42 -2.28
CA PHE A 312 17.70 8.01 -2.05
C PHE A 312 18.25 7.69 -0.66
N GLU A 313 17.42 7.75 0.37
CA GLU A 313 17.79 7.39 1.74
C GLU A 313 18.07 5.89 1.87
N ALA A 314 17.28 5.06 1.20
CA ALA A 314 17.45 3.61 1.20
C ALA A 314 18.75 3.19 0.50
N ASP A 315 19.07 3.79 -0.66
CA ASP A 315 20.31 3.53 -1.39
C ASP A 315 21.54 4.03 -0.62
N ALA A 316 21.48 5.24 -0.05
CA ALA A 316 22.55 5.79 0.76
C ALA A 316 22.85 4.93 2.00
N TYR A 317 21.79 4.46 2.69
CA TYR A 317 21.95 3.52 3.80
C TYR A 317 22.62 2.21 3.34
N ALA A 318 22.19 1.67 2.21
CA ALA A 318 22.74 0.43 1.68
C ALA A 318 24.24 0.57 1.34
N ASN A 319 24.64 1.68 0.72
CA ASN A 319 26.03 2.01 0.43
C ASN A 319 26.86 2.15 1.73
N TRP A 320 26.34 2.84 2.75
CA TRP A 320 26.98 2.97 4.05
C TRP A 320 27.19 1.60 4.73
N ALA A 321 26.20 0.70 4.61
CA ALA A 321 26.24 -0.64 5.18
C ALA A 321 27.11 -1.63 4.38
N GLY A 322 27.81 -1.20 3.32
CA GLY A 322 28.60 -2.07 2.44
C GLY A 322 27.75 -3.13 1.72
N ALA A 323 26.55 -2.73 1.32
CA ALA A 323 25.55 -3.57 0.66
C ALA A 323 24.86 -2.77 -0.46
N ARG A 324 23.80 -3.32 -1.03
CA ARG A 324 22.96 -2.66 -2.01
C ARG A 324 21.48 -2.98 -1.79
N LEU A 325 20.59 -2.31 -2.49
CA LEU A 325 19.20 -2.72 -2.59
C LEU A 325 19.08 -3.93 -3.55
N PRO A 326 18.09 -4.83 -3.34
CA PRO A 326 17.81 -5.90 -4.30
C PRO A 326 17.26 -5.32 -5.60
N THR A 327 17.43 -6.04 -6.71
CA THR A 327 16.59 -5.84 -7.88
C THR A 327 15.19 -6.39 -7.63
N GLU A 328 14.18 -5.93 -8.38
CA GLU A 328 12.83 -6.48 -8.27
C GLU A 328 12.77 -7.97 -8.62
N PHE A 329 13.69 -8.45 -9.48
CA PHE A 329 13.76 -9.87 -9.87
C PHE A 329 14.37 -10.74 -8.77
N GLU A 330 15.41 -10.25 -8.10
CA GLU A 330 16.00 -10.91 -6.93
C GLU A 330 14.96 -11.02 -5.80
N TRP A 331 14.23 -9.93 -5.56
CA TRP A 331 13.16 -9.90 -4.56
C TRP A 331 12.06 -10.91 -4.88
N GLU A 332 11.53 -10.88 -6.13
CA GLU A 332 10.46 -11.79 -6.55
C GLU A 332 10.88 -13.25 -6.47
N ARG A 333 12.11 -13.57 -6.91
CA ARG A 333 12.67 -14.92 -6.76
C ARG A 333 12.73 -15.38 -5.30
N ALA A 334 13.23 -14.55 -4.41
CA ALA A 334 13.32 -14.86 -2.99
C ALA A 334 11.92 -15.07 -2.37
N ALA A 335 10.94 -14.29 -2.80
CA ALA A 335 9.56 -14.36 -2.32
C ALA A 335 8.81 -15.63 -2.78
N LEU A 336 9.29 -16.38 -3.78
CA LEU A 336 8.63 -17.59 -4.25
C LEU A 336 8.41 -18.64 -3.17
N SER A 337 9.32 -18.74 -2.22
CA SER A 337 9.26 -19.68 -1.09
C SER A 337 8.55 -19.14 0.15
N CYS A 338 8.11 -17.88 0.12
CA CYS A 338 7.50 -17.22 1.27
C CYS A 338 5.96 -17.24 1.18
N PRO A 339 5.24 -17.53 2.27
CA PRO A 339 3.80 -17.32 2.31
C PRO A 339 3.48 -15.81 2.24
N ILE A 340 2.32 -15.46 1.67
CA ILE A 340 1.81 -14.08 1.71
C ILE A 340 1.16 -13.86 3.09
N GLU A 341 1.99 -13.66 4.09
CA GLU A 341 1.61 -13.46 5.49
C GLU A 341 2.45 -12.33 6.09
N GLY A 342 1.82 -11.49 6.91
CA GLY A 342 2.50 -10.35 7.50
C GLY A 342 1.56 -9.40 8.23
N ASN A 343 2.10 -8.27 8.62
CA ASN A 343 1.37 -7.17 9.22
C ASN A 343 0.78 -6.31 8.10
N PHE A 344 -0.49 -6.52 7.81
CA PHE A 344 -1.30 -5.82 6.81
C PHE A 344 -2.34 -4.92 7.44
N VAL A 345 -3.09 -4.18 6.62
CA VAL A 345 -4.10 -3.21 7.06
C VAL A 345 -5.17 -3.81 7.97
N GLU A 346 -5.50 -5.08 7.79
CA GLU A 346 -6.51 -5.81 8.57
C GLU A 346 -6.11 -5.98 10.05
N THR A 347 -4.84 -5.78 10.39
CA THR A 347 -4.40 -5.75 11.79
C THR A 347 -4.77 -4.45 12.50
N GLU A 348 -5.11 -3.41 11.74
CA GLU A 348 -5.37 -2.03 12.20
C GLU A 348 -4.26 -1.42 13.07
N LEU A 349 -3.04 -1.97 12.99
CA LEU A 349 -1.88 -1.41 13.68
C LEU A 349 -1.35 -0.15 13.00
N PHE A 350 -1.49 -0.05 11.69
CA PHE A 350 -1.04 1.06 10.83
C PHE A 350 0.39 1.51 11.13
N HIS A 351 1.24 0.54 11.49
CA HIS A 351 2.63 0.77 11.83
C HIS A 351 3.41 -0.55 11.72
N PRO A 352 4.68 -0.52 11.23
CA PRO A 352 5.53 -1.71 11.22
C PRO A 352 5.75 -2.27 12.62
N VAL A 353 5.95 -3.58 12.71
CA VAL A 353 6.23 -4.26 13.97
C VAL A 353 7.58 -4.98 13.94
N ALA A 354 8.19 -5.16 15.10
CA ALA A 354 9.44 -5.90 15.21
C ALA A 354 9.26 -7.36 14.78
N VAL A 355 10.31 -7.95 14.18
CA VAL A 355 10.35 -9.39 13.94
C VAL A 355 10.21 -10.13 15.26
N VAL A 356 9.15 -10.92 15.40
CA VAL A 356 9.02 -11.87 16.51
C VAL A 356 9.76 -13.14 16.08
N SER A 357 11.04 -13.23 16.44
CA SER A 357 11.78 -14.46 16.26
C SER A 357 11.20 -15.53 17.19
N ALA A 358 10.57 -16.54 16.63
CA ALA A 358 10.35 -17.80 17.33
C ALA A 358 11.75 -18.44 17.49
N VAL A 359 12.54 -17.93 18.41
CA VAL A 359 13.79 -18.57 18.79
C VAL A 359 13.44 -19.96 19.30
N SER A 360 13.59 -20.98 18.46
CA SER A 360 13.64 -22.34 18.93
C SER A 360 14.80 -22.38 19.93
N ARG A 361 14.47 -22.54 21.22
CA ARG A 361 15.45 -22.64 22.31
C ARG A 361 16.46 -23.77 22.09
N ASP A 362 16.14 -24.69 21.18
CA ASP A 362 16.92 -25.91 20.96
C ASP A 362 18.01 -25.80 19.90
N LYS A 363 18.04 -24.75 19.07
CA LYS A 363 19.13 -24.55 18.08
C LYS A 363 19.38 -23.04 17.82
N PRO A 364 20.13 -22.36 18.67
CA PRO A 364 20.58 -21.00 18.39
C PRO A 364 21.49 -21.04 17.14
N GLY A 365 21.09 -20.35 16.08
CA GLY A 365 21.93 -20.13 14.89
C GLY A 365 21.43 -20.69 13.56
N LYS A 366 20.29 -21.37 13.47
CA LYS A 366 19.79 -21.99 12.22
C LYS A 366 18.50 -21.40 11.64
N ASP A 367 18.06 -20.24 12.07
CA ASP A 367 16.94 -19.60 11.37
C ASP A 367 17.46 -18.95 10.07
N GLN A 368 17.32 -19.68 8.96
CA GLN A 368 17.66 -19.26 7.60
C GLN A 368 16.42 -18.84 6.83
N ARG A 369 15.35 -18.40 7.51
CA ARG A 369 14.11 -17.96 6.85
C ARG A 369 14.13 -16.46 6.57
N LEU A 370 13.50 -16.09 5.49
CA LEU A 370 13.16 -14.69 5.22
C LEU A 370 11.95 -14.31 6.08
N HIS A 371 12.07 -13.20 6.80
CA HIS A 371 11.02 -12.63 7.63
C HIS A 371 10.48 -11.35 6.99
N GLN A 372 9.21 -11.07 7.18
CA GLN A 372 8.57 -9.83 6.76
C GLN A 372 8.78 -9.51 5.25
N MET A 373 8.74 -10.55 4.39
CA MET A 373 8.74 -10.34 2.94
C MET A 373 7.45 -9.67 2.47
N PHE A 374 6.39 -9.80 3.27
CA PHE A 374 5.10 -9.19 2.99
C PHE A 374 4.60 -8.42 4.20
N GLY A 375 3.94 -7.28 3.93
CA GLY A 375 3.45 -6.38 4.96
C GLY A 375 4.56 -5.53 5.61
N ASP A 376 4.26 -4.90 6.71
CA ASP A 376 5.10 -3.95 7.45
C ASP A 376 5.54 -2.74 6.63
N VAL A 377 6.46 -2.89 5.68
CA VAL A 377 6.98 -1.82 4.82
C VAL A 377 7.12 -2.25 3.37
N TRP A 378 6.76 -1.38 2.44
CA TRP A 378 7.17 -1.52 1.05
C TRP A 378 8.69 -1.46 0.94
N GLU A 379 9.31 -2.46 0.36
CA GLU A 379 10.75 -2.55 0.22
C GLU A 379 11.21 -1.93 -1.11
N TRP A 380 12.02 -0.87 -1.03
CA TRP A 380 12.64 -0.28 -2.20
C TRP A 380 13.54 -1.29 -2.91
N THR A 381 13.42 -1.35 -4.23
CA THR A 381 14.34 -2.09 -5.07
C THR A 381 15.18 -1.11 -5.92
N ARG A 382 16.37 -1.53 -6.36
CA ARG A 382 17.19 -0.74 -7.27
C ARG A 382 16.68 -0.73 -8.71
N SER A 383 15.57 -1.39 -8.99
CA SER A 383 14.98 -1.47 -10.33
C SER A 383 14.18 -0.23 -10.67
N ALA A 384 14.54 0.42 -11.80
CA ALA A 384 13.68 1.44 -12.39
C ALA A 384 12.35 0.81 -12.80
N TYR A 385 11.25 1.54 -12.60
CA TYR A 385 9.94 1.10 -13.05
C TYR A 385 9.84 1.22 -14.56
N SER A 386 10.02 0.09 -15.23
CA SER A 386 10.03 -0.05 -16.68
C SER A 386 9.11 -1.17 -17.14
N PRO A 387 8.64 -1.16 -18.41
CA PRO A 387 7.80 -2.23 -18.94
C PRO A 387 8.56 -3.56 -18.97
N TYR A 388 7.89 -4.65 -18.66
CA TYR A 388 8.42 -5.98 -18.92
C TYR A 388 8.50 -6.27 -20.42
N PRO A 389 9.42 -7.17 -20.87
CA PRO A 389 9.50 -7.55 -22.26
C PRO A 389 8.15 -8.01 -22.84
N GLY A 390 7.69 -7.35 -23.88
CA GLY A 390 6.39 -7.62 -24.50
C GLY A 390 5.18 -6.96 -23.85
N TYR A 391 5.38 -6.10 -22.84
CA TYR A 391 4.29 -5.33 -22.21
C TYR A 391 3.50 -4.53 -23.25
N ARG A 392 2.19 -4.54 -23.09
CA ARG A 392 1.26 -3.69 -23.84
C ARG A 392 0.17 -3.22 -22.88
N ALA A 393 -0.05 -1.92 -22.80
CA ALA A 393 -1.17 -1.37 -22.06
C ALA A 393 -2.49 -1.87 -22.66
N ALA A 394 -3.46 -2.17 -21.81
CA ALA A 394 -4.82 -2.48 -22.26
C ALA A 394 -5.44 -1.28 -22.99
N PRO A 395 -6.34 -1.47 -23.96
CA PRO A 395 -7.01 -0.38 -24.63
C PRO A 395 -7.99 0.34 -23.69
N GLY A 396 -8.25 1.62 -23.98
CA GLY A 396 -9.22 2.44 -23.25
C GLY A 396 -8.70 3.01 -21.91
N ALA A 397 -9.57 3.71 -21.21
CA ALA A 397 -9.23 4.46 -20.01
C ALA A 397 -8.60 3.57 -18.89
N LEU A 398 -9.11 2.35 -18.70
CA LEU A 398 -8.61 1.44 -17.67
C LEU A 398 -7.17 1.00 -17.88
N GLY A 399 -6.71 0.91 -19.14
CA GLY A 399 -5.32 0.57 -19.47
C GLY A 399 -4.33 1.74 -19.38
N GLU A 400 -4.81 2.96 -19.16
CA GLU A 400 -3.93 4.13 -19.08
C GLU A 400 -3.10 4.20 -17.78
N TYR A 401 -3.50 3.49 -16.73
CA TYR A 401 -3.01 3.77 -15.38
C TYR A 401 -1.51 3.47 -15.21
N ASN A 402 -1.04 2.27 -15.54
CA ASN A 402 0.31 1.85 -15.19
C ASN A 402 1.39 2.31 -16.19
N GLY A 403 1.14 2.14 -17.48
CA GLY A 403 2.18 2.36 -18.51
C GLY A 403 2.73 3.77 -18.56
N LYS A 404 1.91 4.79 -18.36
CA LYS A 404 2.33 6.19 -18.40
C LYS A 404 3.21 6.63 -17.23
N PHE A 405 3.26 5.84 -16.16
CA PHE A 405 4.12 6.11 -15.00
C PHE A 405 5.50 5.44 -15.08
N MET A 406 5.79 4.68 -16.14
CA MET A 406 7.09 4.01 -16.34
C MET A 406 8.18 5.00 -16.75
N CYS A 407 8.39 6.03 -15.93
CA CYS A 407 9.38 7.08 -16.12
C CYS A 407 9.79 7.67 -14.77
N ASN A 408 11.09 7.73 -14.49
CA ASN A 408 11.67 8.33 -13.28
C ASN A 408 11.06 7.82 -11.95
N GLN A 409 10.68 6.56 -11.90
CA GLN A 409 10.16 5.89 -10.72
C GLN A 409 10.94 4.60 -10.45
N TYR A 410 10.90 4.15 -9.21
CA TYR A 410 11.52 2.90 -8.77
C TYR A 410 10.49 1.95 -8.23
N VAL A 411 10.75 0.64 -8.42
CA VAL A 411 9.84 -0.42 -8.00
C VAL A 411 9.97 -0.67 -6.50
N LEU A 412 8.83 -0.86 -5.83
CA LEU A 412 8.71 -1.34 -4.46
C LEU A 412 7.96 -2.66 -4.43
N ARG A 413 8.31 -3.50 -3.49
CA ARG A 413 7.76 -4.85 -3.34
C ARG A 413 7.28 -5.12 -1.92
N GLY A 414 6.38 -6.10 -1.75
CA GLY A 414 6.03 -6.71 -0.48
C GLY A 414 4.77 -6.19 0.21
N GLY A 415 4.31 -5.00 -0.10
CA GLY A 415 3.21 -4.39 0.65
C GLY A 415 3.67 -3.74 1.96
N SER A 416 2.75 -3.06 2.63
CA SER A 416 3.00 -2.39 3.91
C SER A 416 1.95 -2.74 4.96
N CYS A 417 2.09 -2.20 6.16
CA CYS A 417 1.08 -2.28 7.22
C CYS A 417 -0.23 -1.54 6.90
N ALA A 418 -0.29 -0.85 5.77
CA ALA A 418 -1.50 -0.19 5.26
C ALA A 418 -2.05 -0.86 3.99
N THR A 419 -1.35 -1.84 3.42
CA THR A 419 -1.80 -2.62 2.26
C THR A 419 -2.76 -3.72 2.70
N SER A 420 -3.84 -3.98 1.94
CA SER A 420 -4.73 -5.11 2.21
C SER A 420 -4.11 -6.44 1.81
N ARG A 421 -4.30 -7.47 2.66
CA ARG A 421 -3.86 -8.84 2.39
C ARG A 421 -4.49 -9.44 1.13
N THR A 422 -5.71 -9.06 0.81
CA THR A 422 -6.41 -9.54 -0.39
C THR A 422 -6.03 -8.78 -1.65
N HIS A 423 -5.22 -7.71 -1.50
CA HIS A 423 -4.73 -6.88 -2.59
C HIS A 423 -3.32 -7.26 -3.02
N ILE A 424 -2.44 -7.66 -2.08
CA ILE A 424 -1.04 -7.93 -2.34
C ILE A 424 -0.82 -9.27 -3.06
N ARG A 425 0.16 -9.32 -3.94
CA ARG A 425 0.64 -10.51 -4.68
C ARG A 425 2.17 -10.52 -4.71
N ARG A 426 2.78 -11.69 -4.93
CA ARG A 426 4.25 -11.79 -5.10
C ARG A 426 4.76 -10.97 -6.28
N THR A 427 3.94 -10.85 -7.32
CA THR A 427 4.26 -10.15 -8.56
C THR A 427 3.89 -8.68 -8.55
N TYR A 428 3.19 -8.20 -7.50
CA TYR A 428 2.77 -6.81 -7.39
C TYR A 428 3.96 -5.85 -7.49
N ARG A 429 3.85 -4.88 -8.38
CA ARG A 429 4.85 -3.84 -8.62
C ARG A 429 4.27 -2.48 -8.23
N ASN A 430 4.58 -2.03 -7.00
CA ASN A 430 4.32 -0.65 -6.60
C ASN A 430 5.45 0.24 -7.07
N PHE A 431 5.20 1.54 -7.23
CA PHE A 431 6.19 2.45 -7.80
C PHE A 431 5.98 3.87 -7.30
N PHE A 432 7.10 4.56 -7.00
CA PHE A 432 7.12 5.97 -6.64
C PHE A 432 8.38 6.66 -7.20
N GLN A 433 8.31 8.00 -7.33
CA GLN A 433 9.49 8.81 -7.59
C GLN A 433 10.50 8.66 -6.45
N PRO A 434 11.81 8.75 -6.75
CA PRO A 434 12.85 8.38 -5.79
C PRO A 434 12.94 9.29 -4.55
N GLU A 435 12.41 10.51 -4.60
CA GLU A 435 12.38 11.44 -3.46
C GLU A 435 11.16 11.23 -2.53
N LYS A 436 10.17 10.44 -2.93
CA LYS A 436 8.93 10.26 -2.16
C LYS A 436 9.16 9.38 -0.92
N ARG A 437 8.62 9.80 0.24
CA ARG A 437 8.85 9.14 1.52
C ARG A 437 7.67 9.18 2.51
N TRP A 438 6.48 9.65 2.10
CA TRP A 438 5.31 9.65 3.00
C TRP A 438 4.60 8.29 3.05
N GLN A 439 4.89 7.38 2.14
CA GLN A 439 4.40 6.00 2.16
C GLN A 439 5.13 5.17 3.25
N PHE A 440 4.58 4.03 3.62
CA PHE A 440 5.28 3.10 4.53
C PHE A 440 6.38 2.34 3.78
N THR A 441 7.38 3.07 3.33
CA THR A 441 8.52 2.56 2.56
C THR A 441 9.71 2.28 3.47
N GLY A 442 10.40 1.16 3.25
CA GLY A 442 11.53 0.70 4.05
C GLY A 442 12.62 0.06 3.20
N ILE A 443 13.52 -0.66 3.85
CA ILE A 443 14.78 -1.13 3.28
C ILE A 443 14.99 -2.61 3.58
N ARG A 444 15.25 -3.42 2.53
CA ARG A 444 15.90 -4.72 2.66
C ARG A 444 17.21 -4.70 1.90
N LEU A 445 18.27 -5.22 2.50
CA LEU A 445 19.59 -5.25 1.87
C LEU A 445 19.80 -6.51 1.03
N ALA A 446 20.59 -6.35 -0.02
CA ALA A 446 21.16 -7.43 -0.81
C ALA A 446 22.67 -7.26 -0.94
N ARG A 447 23.36 -8.31 -1.36
CA ARG A 447 24.79 -8.32 -1.70
C ARG A 447 24.99 -9.11 -2.98
N ASP A 448 26.03 -8.75 -3.73
CA ASP A 448 26.49 -9.60 -4.81
C ASP A 448 27.11 -10.87 -4.21
N ALA A 449 27.00 -12.00 -4.92
CA ALA A 449 27.69 -13.22 -4.52
C ALA A 449 29.22 -12.99 -4.51
N GLN A 450 29.88 -13.51 -3.49
CA GLN A 450 31.35 -13.49 -3.41
C GLN A 450 31.97 -14.60 -4.22
#